data_8fdd0fbf6947e853b73a067a77c9cd3c
#
_entry.id   8fdd0fbf6947e853b73a067a77c9cd3c
#
_cell.length_a   1.000
_cell.length_b   1.000
_cell.length_c   1.000
_cell.angle_alpha   90.00
_cell.angle_beta   90.00
_cell.angle_gamma   90.00
#
_symmetry.space_group_name_H-M   'P 1'
#
loop_
_entity.id
_entity.type
_entity.pdbx_description
1 polymer ?
#
loop_
_entity_poly.entity_id
_entity_poly.type
_entity_poly.pdbx_seq_one_letter_code
_entity_poly.pdbx_strand_id
1 'polypeptide(L)'
;SSASSGGGVRLGEAFGLCFSPQSAKMSSAAATEPKEFEFRPNAKEGGRSKSPGGMIGRLSSFARARSRQSLNEKTKRGTDERPKKDLSREFTKCRENSEHRLDLSQNDITSIPTSIRDLTQLTELFLYKNKLTALPSEIGALVSLRKLGLSENALSSLPDSLANLTQLETLDLRHNKLTEIPPVIYRIHSLETLWLRYNRIVSIGDVIGDLKSLKMLDLRENKIHELPPSIGGLSGSLTVCLLSYNHLRTIPDEIGDCVELTQLDLQHNDITTLPESMGRLVNLIRLGIRYNKLKELPGTLEKCVKLEEFIVESNHLTSLPDGMLTQLPRVKTVNLSRNELNYFPQGGPLQFASAVSINMEHNGITKIPIGIFSKASNLTKLNLKENELSSLPLDMGTWTSITELNLSTNQLKTLPDDIEKLINLEVLVLSNNQLRRLPPQIGSLMKLRELDLEENELDSIPSEIGFLIHATKLWIQSNKLASLPRTIGNLASLQDLRVGENCLTSLPEEIGHLDSLKSLYLNDNSSLHNLPFELALCSSLEIMSIENCPLSQIPPEITAGGPSLVIQYLKMQGPYRGVVL
;
A
#
# COMPACT_ATOMS: atom_id res chain seq x y z
N SER A 1 0.24 51.76 -43.82
CA SER A 1 -0.79 52.82 -43.74
C SER A 1 -2.14 52.21 -43.34
N SER A 2 -2.52 52.61 -42.15
CA SER A 2 -3.84 53.11 -41.74
C SER A 2 -5.00 52.12 -41.84
N ALA A 3 -5.53 51.68 -40.77
CA ALA A 3 -6.41 52.31 -39.81
C ALA A 3 -7.91 52.05 -40.09
N SER A 4 -8.55 51.54 -39.15
CA SER A 4 -9.68 51.99 -38.33
C SER A 4 -11.00 51.26 -38.46
N SER A 5 -11.48 50.85 -37.31
CA SER A 5 -12.82 51.01 -36.73
C SER A 5 -13.97 50.22 -37.39
N GLY A 6 -14.86 49.57 -36.68
CA GLY A 6 -15.43 49.73 -35.37
C GLY A 6 -16.87 49.21 -35.41
N GLY A 7 -17.49 48.92 -34.29
CA GLY A 7 -18.92 48.63 -34.10
C GLY A 7 -19.22 47.12 -34.08
N GLY A 8 -19.62 46.48 -33.05
CA GLY A 8 -20.49 46.78 -31.93
C GLY A 8 -21.94 46.53 -32.26
N VAL A 9 -22.55 45.41 -31.86
CA VAL A 9 -23.93 45.34 -31.36
C VAL A 9 -24.16 44.03 -30.60
N ARG A 10 -24.76 44.18 -29.42
CA ARG A 10 -25.31 43.18 -28.48
C ARG A 10 -26.60 42.55 -29.02
N LEU A 11 -26.93 41.43 -28.40
CA LEU A 11 -28.24 40.90 -27.95
C LEU A 11 -28.19 39.37 -28.09
N GLY A 12 -28.53 38.53 -27.17
CA GLY A 12 -29.25 38.68 -25.93
C GLY A 12 -29.84 37.34 -25.54
N GLU A 13 -29.83 37.06 -24.27
CA GLU A 13 -30.80 36.22 -23.53
C GLU A 13 -31.05 34.78 -24.03
N ALA A 14 -31.09 33.79 -23.26
CA ALA A 14 -31.22 33.46 -21.84
C ALA A 14 -31.71 32.00 -21.82
N PHE A 15 -31.16 31.18 -20.99
CA PHE A 15 -31.92 30.22 -20.18
C PHE A 15 -31.04 29.73 -19.05
N GLY A 16 -31.23 30.37 -17.91
CA GLY A 16 -30.69 29.91 -16.65
C GLY A 16 -31.55 28.78 -16.12
N LEU A 17 -30.87 27.81 -15.55
CA LEU A 17 -31.46 26.95 -14.53
C LEU A 17 -30.52 26.94 -13.33
N CYS A 18 -31.04 27.59 -12.29
CA CYS A 18 -30.52 27.58 -10.93
C CYS A 18 -30.48 26.15 -10.38
N PHE A 19 -29.33 25.75 -9.85
CA PHE A 19 -29.30 24.75 -8.77
C PHE A 19 -28.73 25.42 -7.52
N SER A 20 -29.60 25.59 -6.54
CA SER A 20 -29.27 25.98 -5.17
C SER A 20 -28.64 24.80 -4.41
N PRO A 21 -27.65 25.06 -3.55
CA PRO A 21 -27.11 24.03 -2.70
C PRO A 21 -27.99 23.84 -1.46
N GLN A 22 -28.65 22.71 -1.33
CA GLN A 22 -29.22 22.30 -0.05
C GLN A 22 -28.18 21.55 0.77
N SER A 23 -27.88 22.15 1.91
CA SER A 23 -27.07 21.60 2.98
C SER A 23 -27.63 20.27 3.51
N ALA A 24 -26.93 19.17 3.28
CA ALA A 24 -27.10 17.95 4.05
C ALA A 24 -25.92 17.82 5.02
N LYS A 25 -26.22 17.96 6.30
CA LYS A 25 -25.34 17.57 7.40
C LYS A 25 -25.14 16.06 7.32
N MET A 26 -23.98 15.61 6.93
CA MET A 26 -23.54 14.22 7.18
C MET A 26 -22.59 14.20 8.35
N SER A 27 -22.96 13.38 9.31
CA SER A 27 -22.20 13.01 10.49
C SER A 27 -20.80 12.52 10.10
N SER A 28 -19.80 12.94 10.86
CA SER A 28 -18.42 12.48 10.80
C SER A 28 -18.34 10.96 10.96
N ALA A 29 -18.25 10.23 9.87
CA ALA A 29 -17.69 8.90 9.87
C ALA A 29 -16.18 9.04 9.74
N ALA A 30 -15.46 8.50 10.73
CA ALA A 30 -14.01 8.50 10.78
C ALA A 30 -13.44 7.94 9.48
N ALA A 31 -12.58 8.75 8.83
CA ALA A 31 -11.74 8.29 7.74
C ALA A 31 -10.86 7.15 8.28
N THR A 32 -11.11 5.95 7.80
CA THR A 32 -10.19 4.84 8.01
C THR A 32 -8.94 5.13 7.19
N GLU A 33 -7.85 5.40 7.89
CA GLU A 33 -6.51 5.48 7.30
C GLU A 33 -6.21 4.19 6.51
N PRO A 34 -5.55 4.30 5.34
CA PRO A 34 -5.15 3.14 4.57
C PRO A 34 -4.20 2.28 5.42
N LYS A 35 -4.51 1.00 5.54
CA LYS A 35 -3.69 0.03 6.25
C LYS A 35 -2.25 0.09 5.73
N GLU A 36 -1.33 0.49 6.60
CA GLU A 36 0.10 0.42 6.38
C GLU A 36 0.48 -0.98 5.91
N PHE A 37 1.14 -1.06 4.76
CA PHE A 37 1.86 -2.25 4.35
C PHE A 37 3.06 -2.41 5.29
N GLU A 38 2.88 -3.12 6.40
CA GLU A 38 3.99 -3.62 7.18
C GLU A 38 4.80 -4.57 6.29
N PHE A 39 6.08 -4.26 6.09
CA PHE A 39 7.05 -5.18 5.50
C PHE A 39 7.11 -6.46 6.35
N ARG A 40 6.31 -7.48 5.99
CA ARG A 40 6.42 -8.83 6.55
C ARG A 40 7.28 -9.68 5.62
N PRO A 41 8.36 -10.30 6.11
CA PRO A 41 9.05 -11.32 5.33
C PRO A 41 8.12 -12.54 5.20
N ASN A 42 7.81 -12.95 3.98
CA ASN A 42 7.10 -14.19 3.67
C ASN A 42 7.94 -15.40 4.15
N ALA A 43 7.44 -16.13 5.12
CA ALA A 43 7.93 -17.44 5.50
C ALA A 43 6.92 -18.50 5.04
N LYS A 44 7.32 -19.28 4.02
CA LYS A 44 6.94 -20.67 3.67
C LYS A 44 7.55 -20.99 2.31
N GLU A 45 8.19 -22.09 2.01
CA GLU A 45 8.40 -23.45 2.49
C GLU A 45 9.62 -24.07 1.79
N GLY A 46 10.34 -24.92 2.49
CA GLY A 46 10.96 -26.15 1.98
C GLY A 46 12.14 -26.09 1.01
N GLY A 47 13.38 -26.29 1.50
CA GLY A 47 14.51 -26.64 0.66
C GLY A 47 15.87 -26.33 1.32
N ARG A 48 16.55 -27.37 1.81
CA ARG A 48 17.87 -27.25 2.45
C ARG A 48 18.92 -26.71 1.49
N SER A 49 19.44 -25.52 1.74
CA SER A 49 20.81 -25.15 1.39
C SER A 49 21.34 -24.16 2.43
N LYS A 50 22.49 -24.49 3.01
CA LYS A 50 23.17 -23.66 4.00
C LYS A 50 23.74 -22.41 3.32
N SER A 51 23.26 -21.24 3.71
CA SER A 51 23.92 -19.97 3.45
C SER A 51 23.78 -19.05 4.67
N PRO A 52 24.71 -18.11 4.92
CA PRO A 52 24.85 -17.41 6.19
C PRO A 52 23.82 -16.27 6.32
N GLY A 53 22.61 -16.61 6.75
CA GLY A 53 21.48 -15.70 6.96
C GLY A 53 21.03 -15.61 8.43
N GLY A 54 21.91 -15.83 9.39
CA GLY A 54 21.57 -16.02 10.80
C GLY A 54 21.18 -14.79 11.60
N MET A 55 21.14 -13.55 11.05
CA MET A 55 20.90 -12.34 11.85
C MET A 55 19.45 -11.86 11.87
N ILE A 56 18.64 -12.14 10.84
CA ILE A 56 17.26 -11.63 10.75
C ILE A 56 16.30 -12.37 11.69
N GLY A 57 16.58 -13.64 12.01
CA GLY A 57 15.72 -14.45 12.88
C GLY A 57 15.76 -14.10 14.38
N ARG A 58 16.77 -13.36 14.86
CA ARG A 58 16.88 -12.98 16.27
C ARG A 58 16.22 -11.64 16.65
N LEU A 59 15.89 -10.80 15.66
CA LEU A 59 15.19 -9.53 15.91
C LEU A 59 13.70 -9.70 16.19
N SER A 60 13.09 -10.84 15.81
CA SER A 60 11.66 -11.11 16.03
C SER A 60 11.31 -11.49 17.48
N SER A 61 12.28 -11.82 18.34
CA SER A 61 12.00 -12.17 19.74
C SER A 61 11.52 -11.00 20.60
N PHE A 62 11.79 -9.76 20.20
CA PHE A 62 11.25 -8.57 20.87
C PHE A 62 9.74 -8.34 20.59
N ALA A 63 9.24 -8.82 19.45
CA ALA A 63 7.84 -8.61 19.02
C ALA A 63 6.90 -9.78 19.37
N ARG A 64 7.40 -11.01 19.59
CA ARG A 64 6.56 -12.20 19.79
C ARG A 64 5.99 -12.42 21.19
N ALA A 65 6.39 -11.64 22.19
CA ALA A 65 5.82 -11.73 23.53
C ALA A 65 4.42 -11.10 23.69
N ARG A 66 3.85 -10.48 22.62
CA ARG A 66 2.61 -9.69 22.72
C ARG A 66 1.31 -10.40 22.30
N SER A 67 1.31 -11.61 21.75
CA SER A 67 0.09 -12.13 21.08
C SER A 67 -0.64 -13.28 21.74
N ARG A 68 -0.43 -13.60 23.03
CA ARG A 68 -1.14 -14.73 23.68
C ARG A 68 -1.84 -14.45 25.02
N GLN A 69 -2.15 -13.19 25.34
CA GLN A 69 -3.01 -12.92 26.50
C GLN A 69 -3.93 -11.72 26.25
N SER A 70 -4.94 -11.88 25.39
CA SER A 70 -6.11 -10.98 25.43
C SER A 70 -7.33 -11.66 24.78
N LEU A 71 -7.88 -12.63 25.47
CA LEU A 71 -9.25 -13.08 25.30
C LEU A 71 -9.72 -13.63 26.65
N ASN A 72 -10.19 -12.76 27.48
CA ASN A 72 -11.30 -12.84 28.40
C ASN A 72 -11.17 -11.79 29.49
N GLU A 73 -12.09 -10.86 29.48
CA GLU A 73 -12.78 -10.31 30.64
C GLU A 73 -13.30 -8.91 30.33
N LYS A 74 -14.54 -8.88 29.91
CA LYS A 74 -15.39 -7.71 30.14
C LYS A 74 -15.96 -7.84 31.54
N THR A 75 -15.74 -6.83 32.36
CA THR A 75 -16.55 -6.21 33.40
C THR A 75 -15.76 -5.87 34.64
N LYS A 76 -15.58 -4.59 34.85
CA LYS A 76 -15.76 -3.80 36.06
C LYS A 76 -14.87 -2.57 36.02
N ARG A 77 -15.46 -1.39 35.91
CA ARG A 77 -14.82 -0.11 36.25
C ARG A 77 -14.56 -0.12 37.75
N GLY A 78 -13.35 -0.51 38.11
CA GLY A 78 -12.74 -0.23 39.41
C GLY A 78 -11.42 0.46 39.04
N THR A 79 -11.04 1.48 39.79
CA THR A 79 -9.73 2.12 39.76
C THR A 79 -8.69 1.07 40.15
N ASP A 80 -8.16 0.36 39.15
CA ASP A 80 -7.14 -0.67 39.36
C ASP A 80 -5.78 0.03 39.44
N GLU A 81 -5.48 0.64 40.58
CA GLU A 81 -4.11 0.95 40.98
C GLU A 81 -3.39 -0.40 41.21
N ARG A 82 -2.70 -0.88 40.19
CA ARG A 82 -1.78 -2.01 40.34
C ARG A 82 -0.80 -1.65 41.46
N PRO A 83 -0.55 -2.54 42.45
CA PRO A 83 0.39 -2.26 43.51
C PRO A 83 1.76 -1.92 42.90
N LYS A 84 2.31 -0.76 43.25
CA LYS A 84 3.64 -0.33 42.77
C LYS A 84 4.65 -1.42 43.11
N LYS A 85 5.37 -1.90 42.12
CA LYS A 85 6.38 -2.94 42.27
C LYS A 85 7.51 -2.40 43.18
N ASP A 86 7.84 -3.13 44.22
CA ASP A 86 8.96 -2.79 45.10
C ASP A 86 10.29 -3.14 44.42
N LEU A 87 10.92 -2.13 43.81
CA LEU A 87 12.15 -2.27 43.07
C LEU A 87 13.31 -2.76 43.93
N SER A 88 13.37 -2.34 45.21
CA SER A 88 14.44 -2.77 46.10
C SER A 88 14.40 -4.28 46.33
N ARG A 89 13.19 -4.81 46.49
CA ARG A 89 12.97 -6.25 46.63
C ARG A 89 13.32 -7.03 45.34
N GLU A 90 12.93 -6.48 44.20
CA GLU A 90 13.28 -7.12 42.88
C GLU A 90 14.79 -7.11 42.67
N PHE A 91 15.50 -6.03 43.00
CA PHE A 91 16.96 -5.95 42.88
C PHE A 91 17.66 -6.94 43.82
N THR A 92 17.19 -7.05 45.06
CA THR A 92 17.72 -8.01 46.02
C THR A 92 17.57 -9.44 45.51
N LYS A 93 16.37 -9.78 45.03
CA LYS A 93 16.08 -11.10 44.46
C LYS A 93 16.95 -11.39 43.24
N CYS A 94 17.06 -10.44 42.30
CA CYS A 94 17.89 -10.57 41.10
C CYS A 94 19.36 -10.82 41.46
N ARG A 95 19.89 -10.12 42.47
CA ARG A 95 21.26 -10.29 42.95
C ARG A 95 21.45 -11.65 43.63
N GLU A 96 20.57 -12.04 44.55
CA GLU A 96 20.66 -13.31 45.29
C GLU A 96 20.57 -14.53 44.35
N ASN A 97 19.73 -14.46 43.33
CA ASN A 97 19.59 -15.52 42.34
C ASN A 97 20.64 -15.44 41.22
N SER A 98 21.57 -14.46 41.24
CA SER A 98 22.54 -14.21 40.17
C SER A 98 21.89 -14.13 38.79
N GLU A 99 20.71 -13.51 38.66
CA GLU A 99 19.99 -13.40 37.39
C GLU A 99 20.74 -12.47 36.43
N HIS A 100 20.91 -12.89 35.19
CA HIS A 100 21.56 -12.11 34.12
C HIS A 100 20.59 -11.25 33.33
N ARG A 101 19.28 -11.46 33.51
CA ARG A 101 18.22 -10.74 32.83
C ARG A 101 17.22 -10.21 33.85
N LEU A 102 16.94 -8.90 33.78
CA LEU A 102 15.92 -8.27 34.60
C LEU A 102 14.90 -7.56 33.72
N ASP A 103 13.62 -7.94 33.87
CA ASP A 103 12.51 -7.34 33.13
C ASP A 103 11.56 -6.62 34.10
N LEU A 104 11.61 -5.29 34.05
CA LEU A 104 10.80 -4.38 34.82
C LEU A 104 9.83 -3.57 33.97
N SER A 105 9.51 -4.06 32.80
CA SER A 105 8.66 -3.38 31.83
C SER A 105 7.20 -3.34 32.29
N GLN A 106 6.48 -2.27 31.89
CA GLN A 106 5.03 -2.10 32.15
C GLN A 106 4.64 -2.06 33.65
N ASN A 107 5.43 -1.38 34.47
CA ASN A 107 5.23 -1.29 35.93
C ASN A 107 5.02 0.15 36.45
N ASP A 108 4.73 1.11 35.57
CA ASP A 108 4.52 2.53 35.93
C ASP A 108 5.70 3.16 36.68
N ILE A 109 6.92 2.65 36.51
CA ILE A 109 8.13 3.10 37.19
C ILE A 109 8.47 4.53 36.76
N THR A 110 8.66 5.42 37.73
CA THR A 110 9.01 6.84 37.49
C THR A 110 10.50 7.12 37.68
N SER A 111 11.19 6.33 38.49
CA SER A 111 12.64 6.46 38.76
C SER A 111 13.25 5.10 39.09
N ILE A 112 14.53 4.94 38.81
CA ILE A 112 15.31 3.75 39.16
C ILE A 112 16.17 4.07 40.37
N PRO A 113 16.12 3.27 41.45
CA PRO A 113 16.96 3.45 42.66
C PRO A 113 18.46 3.29 42.33
N THR A 114 19.31 3.99 43.08
CA THR A 114 20.79 3.94 42.93
C THR A 114 21.38 2.56 43.26
N SER A 115 20.64 1.69 43.99
CA SER A 115 21.01 0.29 44.21
C SER A 115 21.06 -0.58 42.94
N ILE A 116 20.61 -0.05 41.80
CA ILE A 116 20.81 -0.71 40.48
C ILE A 116 22.29 -1.04 40.21
N ARG A 117 23.21 -0.22 40.73
CA ARG A 117 24.66 -0.43 40.60
C ARG A 117 25.17 -1.77 41.13
N ASP A 118 24.41 -2.40 42.05
CA ASP A 118 24.81 -3.67 42.66
C ASP A 118 24.56 -4.88 41.74
N LEU A 119 23.86 -4.68 40.63
CA LEU A 119 23.48 -5.73 39.66
C LEU A 119 24.49 -5.88 38.52
N THR A 120 25.78 -5.89 38.80
CA THR A 120 26.87 -5.89 37.79
C THR A 120 26.90 -7.13 36.93
N GLN A 121 26.23 -8.23 37.32
CA GLN A 121 26.08 -9.47 36.55
C GLN A 121 25.07 -9.37 35.40
N LEU A 122 24.22 -8.30 35.36
CA LEU A 122 23.20 -8.18 34.35
C LEU A 122 23.79 -8.06 32.94
N THR A 123 23.27 -8.85 32.03
CA THR A 123 23.52 -8.76 30.58
C THR A 123 22.34 -8.18 29.81
N GLU A 124 21.13 -8.27 30.36
CA GLU A 124 19.91 -7.73 29.75
C GLU A 124 19.05 -7.00 30.80
N LEU A 125 18.68 -5.74 30.52
CA LEU A 125 17.79 -4.94 31.34
C LEU A 125 16.67 -4.35 30.48
N PHE A 126 15.40 -4.63 30.83
CA PHE A 126 14.24 -4.14 30.13
C PHE A 126 13.37 -3.26 31.04
N LEU A 127 13.16 -2.03 30.64
CA LEU A 127 12.42 -0.98 31.33
C LEU A 127 11.35 -0.33 30.45
N TYR A 128 10.97 -0.99 29.34
CA TYR A 128 10.05 -0.40 28.37
C TYR A 128 8.65 -0.19 28.95
N LYS A 129 7.95 0.80 28.41
CA LYS A 129 6.58 1.15 28.81
C LYS A 129 6.46 1.43 30.31
N ASN A 130 7.30 2.36 30.77
CA ASN A 130 7.28 2.94 32.10
C ASN A 130 7.09 4.48 32.01
N LYS A 131 7.33 5.20 33.09
CA LYS A 131 7.19 6.66 33.20
C LYS A 131 8.52 7.34 33.51
N LEU A 132 9.65 6.74 33.07
CA LEU A 132 10.99 7.24 33.34
C LEU A 132 11.23 8.55 32.60
N THR A 133 11.67 9.58 33.32
CA THR A 133 12.10 10.87 32.75
C THR A 133 13.62 10.99 32.64
N ALA A 134 14.35 10.25 33.49
CA ALA A 134 15.81 10.18 33.54
C ALA A 134 16.26 8.80 34.04
N LEU A 135 17.52 8.47 33.82
CA LEU A 135 18.22 7.33 34.43
C LEU A 135 19.21 7.81 35.47
N PRO A 136 19.45 7.08 36.57
CA PRO A 136 20.50 7.41 37.51
C PRO A 136 21.89 7.15 36.91
N SER A 137 22.91 7.89 37.38
CA SER A 137 24.30 7.70 36.96
C SER A 137 24.83 6.30 37.28
N GLU A 138 24.27 5.64 38.29
CA GLU A 138 24.61 4.30 38.72
C GLU A 138 24.32 3.21 37.67
N ILE A 139 23.54 3.53 36.63
CA ILE A 139 23.32 2.61 35.52
C ILE A 139 24.66 2.24 34.79
N GLY A 140 25.64 3.15 34.82
CA GLY A 140 26.96 2.93 34.26
C GLY A 140 27.82 1.89 35.02
N ALA A 141 27.37 1.38 36.16
CA ALA A 141 28.04 0.29 36.86
C ALA A 141 27.72 -1.10 36.27
N LEU A 142 26.71 -1.20 35.40
CA LEU A 142 26.28 -2.47 34.78
C LEU A 142 27.20 -2.86 33.61
N VAL A 143 28.48 -2.97 33.85
CA VAL A 143 29.52 -3.14 32.81
C VAL A 143 29.39 -4.40 31.94
N SER A 144 28.64 -5.41 32.41
CA SER A 144 28.36 -6.65 31.65
C SER A 144 27.13 -6.51 30.74
N LEU A 145 26.46 -5.35 30.77
CA LEU A 145 25.19 -5.17 30.05
C LEU A 145 25.42 -5.17 28.53
N ARG A 146 24.65 -6.02 27.83
CA ARG A 146 24.63 -6.12 26.36
C ARG A 146 23.38 -5.56 25.74
N LYS A 147 22.25 -5.64 26.47
CA LYS A 147 20.97 -5.14 25.95
C LYS A 147 20.27 -4.25 26.99
N LEU A 148 19.92 -3.05 26.56
CA LEU A 148 19.18 -2.07 27.36
C LEU A 148 17.93 -1.62 26.62
N GLY A 149 16.76 -2.00 27.16
CA GLY A 149 15.44 -1.66 26.60
C GLY A 149 14.77 -0.54 27.39
N LEU A 150 14.64 0.65 26.80
CA LEU A 150 14.11 1.87 27.40
C LEU A 150 12.93 2.45 26.63
N SER A 151 12.39 1.71 25.66
CA SER A 151 11.32 2.22 24.80
C SER A 151 10.02 2.53 25.58
N GLU A 152 9.19 3.40 25.01
CA GLU A 152 7.91 3.83 25.58
C GLU A 152 8.10 4.40 27.02
N ASN A 153 8.98 5.40 27.15
CA ASN A 153 9.22 6.19 28.37
C ASN A 153 9.12 7.70 28.08
N ALA A 154 9.59 8.54 28.97
CA ALA A 154 9.58 10.00 28.82
C ALA A 154 11.01 10.60 28.89
N LEU A 155 12.03 9.81 28.50
CA LEU A 155 13.42 10.21 28.58
C LEU A 155 13.71 11.37 27.61
N SER A 156 14.36 12.42 28.11
CA SER A 156 14.85 13.55 27.31
C SER A 156 16.38 13.61 27.22
N SER A 157 17.09 12.87 28.06
CA SER A 157 18.56 12.78 28.11
C SER A 157 18.99 11.43 28.69
N LEU A 158 20.27 11.14 28.61
CA LEU A 158 20.92 9.97 29.21
C LEU A 158 22.12 10.42 30.04
N PRO A 159 22.47 9.72 31.15
CA PRO A 159 23.63 10.07 31.96
C PRO A 159 24.94 9.72 31.26
N ASP A 160 25.97 10.52 31.47
CA ASP A 160 27.31 10.34 30.88
C ASP A 160 27.97 8.99 31.25
N SER A 161 27.61 8.45 32.42
CA SER A 161 28.08 7.15 32.89
C SER A 161 27.68 5.98 32.00
N LEU A 162 26.68 6.16 31.10
CA LEU A 162 26.29 5.13 30.15
C LEU A 162 27.44 4.74 29.21
N ALA A 163 28.43 5.63 29.00
CA ALA A 163 29.64 5.33 28.23
C ALA A 163 30.51 4.20 28.86
N ASN A 164 30.30 3.88 30.14
CA ASN A 164 31.01 2.79 30.81
C ASN A 164 30.49 1.40 30.40
N LEU A 165 29.36 1.33 29.70
CA LEU A 165 28.77 0.07 29.23
C LEU A 165 29.48 -0.42 27.95
N THR A 166 30.74 -0.78 28.10
CA THR A 166 31.64 -1.15 26.98
C THR A 166 31.26 -2.43 26.25
N GLN A 167 30.29 -3.21 26.76
CA GLN A 167 29.75 -4.40 26.13
C GLN A 167 28.35 -4.21 25.57
N LEU A 168 27.78 -2.99 25.62
CA LEU A 168 26.41 -2.75 25.17
C LEU A 168 26.29 -2.85 23.65
N GLU A 169 25.58 -3.87 23.21
CA GLU A 169 25.36 -4.20 21.79
C GLU A 169 24.03 -3.62 21.25
N THR A 170 23.00 -3.57 22.13
CA THR A 170 21.64 -3.14 21.73
C THR A 170 21.10 -2.10 22.68
N LEU A 171 20.69 -0.95 22.13
CA LEU A 171 20.04 0.13 22.88
C LEU A 171 18.70 0.48 22.22
N ASP A 172 17.60 0.30 22.96
CA ASP A 172 16.26 0.64 22.51
C ASP A 172 15.72 1.87 23.24
N LEU A 173 15.64 2.99 22.53
CA LEU A 173 15.15 4.28 23.00
C LEU A 173 13.89 4.75 22.24
N ARG A 174 13.21 3.84 21.54
CA ARG A 174 11.99 4.19 20.78
C ARG A 174 10.92 4.80 21.67
N HIS A 175 10.08 5.68 21.10
CA HIS A 175 8.98 6.32 21.82
C HIS A 175 9.42 7.01 23.11
N ASN A 176 10.38 7.94 23.01
CA ASN A 176 10.85 8.81 24.07
C ASN A 176 10.69 10.29 23.69
N LYS A 177 11.38 11.19 24.38
CA LYS A 177 11.29 12.65 24.16
C LYS A 177 12.64 13.28 23.78
N LEU A 178 13.55 12.47 23.24
CA LEU A 178 14.88 12.94 22.84
C LEU A 178 14.78 13.96 21.71
N THR A 179 15.45 15.10 21.83
CA THR A 179 15.53 16.15 20.81
C THR A 179 16.81 16.07 19.99
N GLU A 180 17.78 15.31 20.44
CA GLU A 180 19.05 14.99 19.78
C GLU A 180 19.45 13.55 20.14
N ILE A 181 20.40 12.99 19.44
CA ILE A 181 21.04 11.74 19.88
C ILE A 181 21.96 12.12 21.06
N PRO A 182 21.71 11.63 22.30
CA PRO A 182 22.53 11.98 23.44
C PRO A 182 24.01 11.75 23.18
N PRO A 183 24.91 12.74 23.43
CA PRO A 183 26.34 12.64 23.10
C PRO A 183 27.04 11.41 23.71
N VAL A 184 26.55 10.91 24.83
CA VAL A 184 27.09 9.71 25.47
C VAL A 184 26.99 8.48 24.56
N ILE A 185 25.97 8.39 23.70
CA ILE A 185 25.76 7.24 22.80
C ILE A 185 26.96 7.08 21.84
N TYR A 186 27.51 8.17 21.33
CA TYR A 186 28.64 8.13 20.40
C TYR A 186 29.94 7.57 21.03
N ARG A 187 29.98 7.45 22.35
CA ARG A 187 31.10 6.86 23.11
C ARG A 187 30.93 5.36 23.40
N ILE A 188 29.80 4.77 23.01
CA ILE A 188 29.52 3.34 23.21
C ILE A 188 29.90 2.59 21.93
N HIS A 189 31.18 2.38 21.71
CA HIS A 189 31.72 1.81 20.46
C HIS A 189 31.34 0.35 20.20
N SER A 190 30.80 -0.35 21.20
CA SER A 190 30.31 -1.72 21.09
C SER A 190 28.89 -1.83 20.51
N LEU A 191 28.19 -0.69 20.32
CA LEU A 191 26.83 -0.68 19.80
C LEU A 191 26.74 -1.27 18.40
N GLU A 192 25.89 -2.30 18.26
CA GLU A 192 25.54 -2.93 17.00
C GLU A 192 24.14 -2.49 16.51
N THR A 193 23.23 -2.24 17.45
CA THR A 193 21.84 -1.90 17.14
C THR A 193 21.37 -0.72 17.99
N LEU A 194 20.95 0.34 17.31
CA LEU A 194 20.44 1.57 17.94
C LEU A 194 19.05 1.89 17.39
N TRP A 195 18.03 1.82 18.26
CA TRP A 195 16.66 2.16 17.92
C TRP A 195 16.23 3.47 18.58
N LEU A 196 15.94 4.48 17.76
CA LEU A 196 15.53 5.83 18.15
C LEU A 196 14.21 6.29 17.51
N ARG A 197 13.46 5.36 16.91
CA ARG A 197 12.17 5.67 16.25
C ARG A 197 11.18 6.32 17.22
N TYR A 198 10.34 7.25 16.72
CA TYR A 198 9.35 7.99 17.51
C TYR A 198 9.97 8.81 18.65
N ASN A 199 10.93 9.66 18.30
CA ASN A 199 11.47 10.69 19.17
C ASN A 199 11.23 12.10 18.56
N ARG A 200 12.02 13.09 18.91
CA ARG A 200 11.92 14.47 18.42
C ARG A 200 13.27 14.96 17.91
N ILE A 201 14.13 14.04 17.48
CA ILE A 201 15.52 14.31 17.08
C ILE A 201 15.51 15.18 15.84
N VAL A 202 16.24 16.30 15.89
CA VAL A 202 16.31 17.26 14.79
C VAL A 202 17.61 17.15 14.00
N SER A 203 18.68 16.61 14.58
CA SER A 203 20.01 16.46 13.96
C SER A 203 20.72 15.21 14.47
N ILE A 204 21.66 14.73 13.65
CA ILE A 204 22.60 13.65 13.96
C ILE A 204 23.97 14.30 14.15
N GLY A 205 24.67 13.95 15.23
CA GLY A 205 25.99 14.51 15.50
C GLY A 205 27.05 14.04 14.50
N ASP A 206 28.01 14.91 14.20
CA ASP A 206 29.12 14.65 13.26
C ASP A 206 30.05 13.50 13.69
N VAL A 207 29.87 12.97 14.88
CA VAL A 207 30.64 11.84 15.43
C VAL A 207 29.91 10.49 15.29
N ILE A 208 28.81 10.42 14.56
CA ILE A 208 28.09 9.15 14.34
C ILE A 208 29.00 8.09 13.71
N GLY A 209 29.93 8.50 12.87
CA GLY A 209 30.91 7.63 12.22
C GLY A 209 31.89 6.92 13.15
N ASP A 210 31.92 7.26 14.44
CA ASP A 210 32.77 6.62 15.45
C ASP A 210 32.19 5.31 15.97
N LEU A 211 30.91 5.06 15.72
CA LEU A 211 30.22 3.83 16.11
C LEU A 211 30.56 2.66 15.14
N LYS A 212 31.82 2.28 15.06
CA LYS A 212 32.37 1.33 14.07
C LYS A 212 31.74 -0.08 14.10
N SER A 213 31.04 -0.42 15.18
CA SER A 213 30.32 -1.70 15.31
C SER A 213 28.86 -1.63 14.88
N LEU A 214 28.35 -0.42 14.55
CA LEU A 214 26.92 -0.21 14.33
C LEU A 214 26.46 -0.85 13.02
N LYS A 215 25.57 -1.83 13.14
CA LYS A 215 24.98 -2.59 12.02
C LYS A 215 23.59 -2.10 11.65
N MET A 216 22.82 -1.65 12.65
CA MET A 216 21.45 -1.21 12.47
C MET A 216 21.19 0.13 13.17
N LEU A 217 20.75 1.12 12.39
CA LEU A 217 20.35 2.44 12.86
C LEU A 217 18.90 2.71 12.46
N ASP A 218 18.00 2.83 13.45
CA ASP A 218 16.58 3.17 13.23
C ASP A 218 16.27 4.55 13.80
N LEU A 219 16.11 5.53 12.94
CA LEU A 219 15.78 6.93 13.24
C LEU A 219 14.44 7.36 12.67
N ARG A 220 13.58 6.42 12.30
CA ARG A 220 12.26 6.72 11.72
C ARG A 220 11.40 7.56 12.66
N GLU A 221 10.46 8.32 12.09
CA GLU A 221 9.49 9.12 12.85
C GLU A 221 10.19 10.10 13.82
N ASN A 222 11.10 10.91 13.26
CA ASN A 222 11.80 12.00 13.96
C ASN A 222 11.62 13.33 13.18
N LYS A 223 12.49 14.29 13.39
CA LYS A 223 12.47 15.62 12.74
C LYS A 223 13.81 15.97 12.12
N ILE A 224 14.54 14.97 11.62
CA ILE A 224 15.92 15.13 11.12
C ILE A 224 15.88 15.84 9.76
N HIS A 225 16.70 16.89 9.61
CA HIS A 225 16.75 17.69 8.39
C HIS A 225 17.94 17.33 7.49
N GLU A 226 18.99 16.76 8.05
CA GLU A 226 20.21 16.42 7.33
C GLU A 226 20.89 15.17 7.91
N LEU A 227 21.61 14.48 7.07
CA LEU A 227 22.47 13.35 7.43
C LEU A 227 23.91 13.84 7.32
N PRO A 228 24.73 13.73 8.39
CA PRO A 228 26.10 14.26 8.36
C PRO A 228 27.01 13.39 7.46
N PRO A 229 28.01 13.98 6.80
CA PRO A 229 29.01 13.24 6.01
C PRO A 229 29.76 12.15 6.79
N SER A 230 29.89 12.32 8.10
CA SER A 230 30.52 11.32 9.00
C SER A 230 29.78 9.96 9.00
N ILE A 231 28.58 9.87 8.42
CA ILE A 231 27.88 8.59 8.22
C ILE A 231 28.75 7.59 7.44
N GLY A 232 29.59 8.06 6.51
CA GLY A 232 30.56 7.25 5.78
C GLY A 232 31.58 6.54 6.68
N GLY A 233 31.78 7.04 7.90
CA GLY A 233 32.58 6.36 8.91
C GLY A 233 32.07 4.98 9.33
N LEU A 234 30.81 4.65 9.03
CA LEU A 234 30.18 3.35 9.29
C LEU A 234 30.36 2.36 8.12
N SER A 235 31.28 2.63 7.22
CA SER A 235 31.49 1.92 5.94
C SER A 235 31.64 0.39 6.07
N GLY A 236 32.27 -0.10 7.15
CA GLY A 236 32.52 -1.52 7.36
C GLY A 236 31.48 -2.26 8.21
N SER A 237 30.41 -1.59 8.65
CA SER A 237 29.50 -2.19 9.64
C SER A 237 28.03 -1.98 9.35
N LEU A 238 27.62 -0.81 8.84
CA LEU A 238 26.22 -0.45 8.71
C LEU A 238 25.52 -1.27 7.62
N THR A 239 24.58 -2.12 8.01
CA THR A 239 23.81 -2.97 7.09
C THR A 239 22.38 -2.50 6.89
N VAL A 240 21.79 -1.82 7.89
CA VAL A 240 20.41 -1.33 7.86
C VAL A 240 20.36 0.10 8.38
N CYS A 241 19.88 1.02 7.56
CA CYS A 241 19.68 2.43 7.90
C CYS A 241 18.26 2.85 7.57
N LEU A 242 17.48 3.19 8.62
CA LEU A 242 16.06 3.51 8.51
C LEU A 242 15.83 4.97 8.94
N LEU A 243 15.48 5.83 7.99
CA LEU A 243 15.35 7.27 8.13
C LEU A 243 13.98 7.78 7.66
N SER A 244 13.02 6.89 7.42
CA SER A 244 11.70 7.32 6.93
C SER A 244 10.94 8.18 7.93
N TYR A 245 10.02 9.01 7.40
CA TYR A 245 9.23 9.96 8.19
C TYR A 245 10.11 10.95 8.96
N ASN A 246 10.96 11.67 8.21
CA ASN A 246 11.80 12.76 8.68
C ASN A 246 11.64 13.97 7.75
N HIS A 247 12.56 14.93 7.79
CA HIS A 247 12.57 16.15 6.95
C HIS A 247 13.86 16.29 6.15
N LEU A 248 14.50 15.18 5.80
CA LEU A 248 15.74 15.16 5.01
C LEU A 248 15.51 15.81 3.64
N ARG A 249 16.39 16.74 3.25
CA ARG A 249 16.35 17.42 1.95
C ARG A 249 17.38 16.90 0.97
N THR A 250 18.49 16.45 1.49
CA THR A 250 19.63 15.91 0.72
C THR A 250 20.24 14.71 1.44
N ILE A 251 20.96 13.90 0.70
CA ILE A 251 21.75 12.78 1.22
C ILE A 251 23.22 13.06 0.86
N PRO A 252 24.16 12.97 1.80
CA PRO A 252 25.58 13.23 1.53
C PRO A 252 26.21 12.13 0.67
N ASP A 253 27.24 12.48 -0.08
CA ASP A 253 27.98 11.54 -0.94
C ASP A 253 28.59 10.37 -0.17
N GLU A 254 28.94 10.59 1.09
CA GLU A 254 29.56 9.61 1.97
C GLU A 254 28.62 8.44 2.34
N ILE A 255 27.31 8.55 2.08
CA ILE A 255 26.41 7.40 2.22
C ILE A 255 26.85 6.23 1.32
N GLY A 256 27.42 6.54 0.15
CA GLY A 256 27.95 5.55 -0.78
C GLY A 256 29.16 4.78 -0.25
N ASP A 257 29.80 5.23 0.83
CA ASP A 257 30.90 4.51 1.48
C ASP A 257 30.40 3.37 2.36
N CYS A 258 29.12 3.41 2.77
CA CYS A 258 28.48 2.34 3.56
C CYS A 258 28.17 1.12 2.69
N VAL A 259 29.17 0.50 2.09
CA VAL A 259 29.03 -0.59 1.09
C VAL A 259 28.38 -1.86 1.61
N GLU A 260 28.31 -2.03 2.94
CA GLU A 260 27.63 -3.16 3.58
C GLU A 260 26.12 -2.96 3.70
N LEU A 261 25.57 -1.80 3.30
CA LEU A 261 24.14 -1.54 3.33
C LEU A 261 23.37 -2.53 2.46
N THR A 262 22.42 -3.22 3.10
CA THR A 262 21.43 -4.09 2.44
C THR A 262 20.05 -3.45 2.41
N GLN A 263 19.77 -2.52 3.34
CA GLN A 263 18.53 -1.80 3.41
C GLN A 263 18.75 -0.33 3.76
N LEU A 264 18.26 0.57 2.91
CA LEU A 264 18.24 2.01 3.13
C LEU A 264 16.80 2.51 2.93
N ASP A 265 16.19 3.02 4.01
CA ASP A 265 14.82 3.53 3.99
C ASP A 265 14.80 5.04 4.19
N LEU A 266 14.51 5.77 3.14
CA LEU A 266 14.43 7.23 3.05
C LEU A 266 13.02 7.72 2.72
N GLN A 267 12.02 6.86 2.74
CA GLN A 267 10.65 7.23 2.35
C GLN A 267 10.05 8.31 3.28
N HIS A 268 9.06 9.06 2.78
CA HIS A 268 8.43 10.15 3.53
C HIS A 268 9.43 11.15 4.09
N ASN A 269 10.20 11.77 3.20
CA ASN A 269 11.10 12.88 3.47
C ASN A 269 10.88 14.02 2.45
N ASP A 270 11.75 15.00 2.42
CA ASP A 270 11.72 16.15 1.50
C ASP A 270 12.87 16.09 0.48
N ILE A 271 13.40 14.90 0.17
CA ILE A 271 14.60 14.72 -0.65
C ILE A 271 14.34 15.13 -2.09
N THR A 272 15.18 16.02 -2.61
CA THR A 272 15.08 16.53 -3.98
C THR A 272 16.06 15.87 -4.95
N THR A 273 17.17 15.36 -4.46
CA THR A 273 18.23 14.70 -5.24
C THR A 273 18.88 13.58 -4.44
N LEU A 274 19.37 12.56 -5.13
CA LEU A 274 20.22 11.51 -4.57
C LEU A 274 21.63 11.61 -5.16
N PRO A 275 22.69 11.32 -4.38
CA PRO A 275 24.06 11.42 -4.88
C PRO A 275 24.41 10.25 -5.82
N GLU A 276 25.31 10.50 -6.79
CA GLU A 276 25.84 9.47 -7.68
C GLU A 276 26.59 8.35 -6.94
N SER A 277 27.09 8.63 -5.75
CA SER A 277 27.73 7.65 -4.87
C SER A 277 26.82 6.49 -4.46
N MET A 278 25.49 6.64 -4.58
CA MET A 278 24.52 5.55 -4.34
C MET A 278 24.84 4.28 -5.14
N GLY A 279 25.43 4.42 -6.33
CA GLY A 279 25.87 3.28 -7.15
C GLY A 279 26.98 2.42 -6.53
N ARG A 280 27.63 2.87 -5.45
CA ARG A 280 28.61 2.07 -4.69
C ARG A 280 27.95 1.07 -3.73
N LEU A 281 26.64 1.22 -3.47
CA LEU A 281 25.87 0.36 -2.57
C LEU A 281 25.45 -0.97 -3.25
N VAL A 282 26.42 -1.71 -3.74
CA VAL A 282 26.20 -2.94 -4.55
C VAL A 282 25.56 -4.09 -3.78
N ASN A 283 25.52 -4.00 -2.45
CA ASN A 283 24.85 -4.96 -1.57
C ASN A 283 23.39 -4.62 -1.28
N LEU A 284 22.91 -3.48 -1.78
CA LEU A 284 21.55 -2.99 -1.49
C LEU A 284 20.49 -3.91 -2.09
N ILE A 285 19.60 -4.40 -1.23
CA ILE A 285 18.46 -5.27 -1.58
C ILE A 285 17.17 -4.47 -1.58
N ARG A 286 17.06 -3.49 -0.66
CA ARG A 286 15.87 -2.65 -0.49
C ARG A 286 16.25 -1.18 -0.39
N LEU A 287 15.69 -0.38 -1.29
CA LEU A 287 15.80 1.07 -1.32
C LEU A 287 14.41 1.69 -1.22
N GLY A 288 14.10 2.33 -0.08
CA GLY A 288 12.84 3.05 0.12
C GLY A 288 13.03 4.53 -0.14
N ILE A 289 12.52 5.06 -1.26
CA ILE A 289 12.60 6.48 -1.64
C ILE A 289 11.26 7.06 -2.06
N ARG A 290 10.16 6.34 -1.84
CA ARG A 290 8.81 6.83 -2.14
C ARG A 290 8.42 8.01 -1.24
N TYR A 291 7.46 8.81 -1.68
CA TYR A 291 6.99 10.00 -0.96
C TYR A 291 8.12 10.96 -0.62
N ASN A 292 8.82 11.42 -1.68
CA ASN A 292 9.86 12.43 -1.64
C ASN A 292 9.57 13.51 -2.71
N LYS A 293 10.57 14.32 -3.05
CA LYS A 293 10.48 15.39 -4.06
C LYS A 293 11.52 15.22 -5.17
N LEU A 294 11.88 13.95 -5.46
CA LEU A 294 12.89 13.62 -6.46
C LEU A 294 12.40 13.99 -7.86
N LYS A 295 13.23 14.73 -8.61
CA LYS A 295 12.98 15.07 -10.02
C LYS A 295 13.72 14.14 -10.97
N GLU A 296 14.81 13.56 -10.52
CA GLU A 296 15.66 12.64 -11.27
C GLU A 296 16.29 11.61 -10.33
N LEU A 297 16.82 10.53 -10.87
CA LEU A 297 17.58 9.51 -10.17
C LEU A 297 19.01 9.48 -10.70
N PRO A 298 20.02 9.20 -9.85
CA PRO A 298 21.39 9.04 -10.33
C PRO A 298 21.51 7.81 -11.22
N GLY A 299 22.17 7.96 -12.37
CA GLY A 299 22.37 6.87 -13.33
C GLY A 299 23.09 5.67 -12.74
N THR A 300 23.96 5.91 -11.79
CA THR A 300 24.76 4.89 -11.10
C THR A 300 23.95 3.89 -10.29
N LEU A 301 22.68 4.16 -9.98
CA LEU A 301 21.78 3.19 -9.30
C LEU A 301 21.66 1.87 -10.08
N GLU A 302 21.92 1.85 -11.38
CA GLU A 302 21.99 0.63 -12.20
C GLU A 302 22.98 -0.41 -11.65
N LYS A 303 23.99 0.02 -10.87
CA LYS A 303 24.99 -0.85 -10.26
C LYS A 303 24.49 -1.60 -9.02
N CYS A 304 23.33 -1.22 -8.48
CA CYS A 304 22.71 -1.87 -7.33
C CYS A 304 22.00 -3.17 -7.74
N VAL A 305 22.72 -4.09 -8.34
CA VAL A 305 22.21 -5.31 -9.02
C VAL A 305 21.50 -6.32 -8.10
N LYS A 306 21.55 -6.12 -6.78
CA LYS A 306 20.87 -6.95 -5.79
C LYS A 306 19.48 -6.43 -5.41
N LEU A 307 19.06 -5.28 -5.92
CA LEU A 307 17.72 -4.74 -5.65
C LEU A 307 16.64 -5.74 -6.09
N GLU A 308 15.72 -6.02 -5.19
CA GLU A 308 14.56 -6.89 -5.43
C GLU A 308 13.30 -6.09 -5.72
N GLU A 309 13.24 -4.84 -5.25
CA GLU A 309 12.12 -3.92 -5.42
C GLU A 309 12.66 -2.55 -5.88
N PHE A 310 11.98 -1.96 -6.85
CA PHE A 310 12.27 -0.61 -7.34
C PHE A 310 11.00 0.24 -7.16
N ILE A 311 10.92 0.93 -6.01
CA ILE A 311 9.73 1.68 -5.59
C ILE A 311 10.10 3.15 -5.44
N VAL A 312 9.66 3.97 -6.39
CA VAL A 312 9.88 5.42 -6.44
C VAL A 312 8.56 6.20 -6.45
N GLU A 313 7.49 5.57 -6.00
CA GLU A 313 6.14 6.12 -5.90
C GLU A 313 6.12 7.51 -5.26
N SER A 314 5.23 8.39 -5.73
CA SER A 314 5.00 9.72 -5.17
C SER A 314 6.28 10.57 -5.07
N ASN A 315 6.83 10.85 -6.23
CA ASN A 315 7.92 11.79 -6.45
C ASN A 315 7.56 12.73 -7.63
N HIS A 316 8.51 13.45 -8.19
CA HIS A 316 8.36 14.34 -9.34
C HIS A 316 9.20 13.89 -10.54
N LEU A 317 9.38 12.57 -10.71
CA LEU A 317 10.20 12.03 -11.79
C LEU A 317 9.51 12.23 -13.14
N THR A 318 10.22 12.82 -14.09
CA THR A 318 9.76 12.98 -15.49
C THR A 318 10.30 11.87 -16.40
N SER A 319 11.38 11.21 -15.99
CA SER A 319 11.99 10.07 -16.68
C SER A 319 12.85 9.25 -15.69
N LEU A 320 13.26 8.07 -16.13
CA LEU A 320 14.33 7.29 -15.51
C LEU A 320 15.59 7.37 -16.38
N PRO A 321 16.81 7.21 -15.81
CA PRO A 321 18.02 7.03 -16.59
C PRO A 321 17.89 5.89 -17.60
N ASP A 322 18.37 6.12 -18.81
CA ASP A 322 18.22 5.18 -19.93
C ASP A 322 18.84 3.81 -19.62
N GLY A 323 18.06 2.76 -19.80
CA GLY A 323 18.51 1.39 -19.58
C GLY A 323 18.66 0.95 -18.11
N MET A 324 18.42 1.83 -17.13
CA MET A 324 18.62 1.52 -15.72
C MET A 324 17.94 0.21 -15.30
N LEU A 325 16.65 0.04 -15.59
CA LEU A 325 15.91 -1.16 -15.19
C LEU A 325 16.44 -2.44 -15.85
N THR A 326 17.07 -2.33 -17.03
CA THR A 326 17.70 -3.47 -17.71
C THR A 326 18.91 -4.03 -16.94
N GLN A 327 19.59 -3.17 -16.18
CA GLN A 327 20.75 -3.56 -15.39
C GLN A 327 20.37 -4.09 -13.99
N LEU A 328 19.08 -4.12 -13.64
CA LEU A 328 18.58 -4.57 -12.34
C LEU A 328 17.87 -5.94 -12.45
N PRO A 329 18.61 -7.05 -12.61
CA PRO A 329 18.06 -8.36 -13.00
C PRO A 329 17.23 -9.05 -11.91
N ARG A 330 17.23 -8.55 -10.67
CA ARG A 330 16.50 -9.14 -9.54
C ARG A 330 15.22 -8.41 -9.19
N VAL A 331 14.93 -7.28 -9.83
CA VAL A 331 13.75 -6.47 -9.53
C VAL A 331 12.49 -7.21 -9.96
N LYS A 332 11.67 -7.59 -8.98
CA LYS A 332 10.37 -8.24 -9.18
C LYS A 332 9.20 -7.27 -9.12
N THR A 333 9.35 -6.20 -8.35
CA THR A 333 8.33 -5.16 -8.19
C THR A 333 8.88 -3.83 -8.68
N VAL A 334 8.20 -3.24 -9.66
CA VAL A 334 8.48 -1.90 -10.17
C VAL A 334 7.27 -1.02 -9.84
N ASN A 335 7.45 -0.02 -8.99
CA ASN A 335 6.40 0.95 -8.69
C ASN A 335 6.89 2.38 -8.98
N LEU A 336 6.39 2.93 -10.08
CA LEU A 336 6.66 4.28 -10.58
C LEU A 336 5.42 5.19 -10.43
N SER A 337 4.40 4.75 -9.70
CA SER A 337 3.13 5.47 -9.60
C SER A 337 3.28 6.85 -8.97
N ARG A 338 2.34 7.76 -9.30
CA ARG A 338 2.29 9.13 -8.74
C ARG A 338 3.61 9.89 -8.98
N ASN A 339 4.00 9.93 -10.25
CA ASN A 339 5.12 10.72 -10.76
C ASN A 339 4.65 11.58 -11.95
N GLU A 340 5.57 12.19 -12.68
CA GLU A 340 5.29 13.06 -13.82
C GLU A 340 5.83 12.45 -15.14
N LEU A 341 5.81 11.09 -15.22
CA LEU A 341 6.29 10.37 -16.40
C LEU A 341 5.33 10.56 -17.58
N ASN A 342 5.82 11.08 -18.69
CA ASN A 342 5.05 11.21 -19.93
C ASN A 342 5.26 10.02 -20.89
N TYR A 343 6.30 9.22 -20.65
CA TYR A 343 6.70 8.09 -21.48
C TYR A 343 7.10 6.90 -20.59
N PHE A 344 7.05 5.70 -21.19
CA PHE A 344 7.68 4.54 -20.59
C PHE A 344 9.19 4.74 -20.44
N PRO A 345 9.82 4.18 -19.38
CA PRO A 345 11.26 4.18 -19.26
C PRO A 345 11.95 3.59 -20.49
N GLN A 346 13.05 4.19 -20.89
CA GLN A 346 13.87 3.72 -22.01
C GLN A 346 14.73 2.54 -21.54
N GLY A 347 14.79 1.44 -22.33
CA GLY A 347 15.54 0.23 -21.93
C GLY A 347 15.14 -1.02 -22.73
N GLY A 348 14.11 -0.88 -23.58
CA GLY A 348 13.62 -1.97 -24.42
C GLY A 348 12.97 -3.11 -23.63
N PRO A 349 12.73 -4.27 -24.27
CA PRO A 349 11.91 -5.34 -23.68
C PRO A 349 12.56 -6.09 -22.52
N LEU A 350 13.87 -5.96 -22.32
CA LEU A 350 14.56 -6.66 -21.23
C LEU A 350 14.39 -5.95 -19.87
N GLN A 351 14.00 -4.67 -19.87
CA GLN A 351 13.89 -3.90 -18.62
C GLN A 351 12.85 -4.46 -17.63
N PHE A 352 11.89 -5.24 -18.10
CA PHE A 352 10.85 -5.87 -17.25
C PHE A 352 10.92 -7.40 -17.25
N ALA A 353 12.02 -8.00 -17.72
CA ALA A 353 12.14 -9.45 -17.87
C ALA A 353 11.99 -10.22 -16.54
N SER A 354 12.43 -9.64 -15.41
CA SER A 354 12.30 -10.22 -14.07
C SER A 354 11.04 -9.76 -13.31
N ALA A 355 10.33 -8.74 -13.82
CA ALA A 355 9.20 -8.14 -13.13
C ALA A 355 8.01 -9.10 -13.01
N VAL A 356 7.42 -9.13 -11.82
CA VAL A 356 6.18 -9.83 -11.49
C VAL A 356 5.02 -8.83 -11.39
N SER A 357 5.32 -7.64 -10.90
CA SER A 357 4.33 -6.56 -10.72
C SER A 357 4.91 -5.23 -11.19
N ILE A 358 4.14 -4.53 -12.02
CA ILE A 358 4.45 -3.17 -12.49
C ILE A 358 3.29 -2.26 -12.15
N ASN A 359 3.56 -1.16 -11.44
CA ASN A 359 2.61 -0.09 -11.18
C ASN A 359 3.16 1.23 -11.72
N MET A 360 2.44 1.81 -12.68
CA MET A 360 2.70 3.14 -13.25
C MET A 360 1.45 4.05 -13.15
N GLU A 361 0.58 3.77 -12.18
CA GLU A 361 -0.63 4.56 -11.93
C GLU A 361 -0.31 6.04 -11.72
N HIS A 362 -1.22 6.89 -12.14
CA HIS A 362 -1.17 8.34 -11.91
C HIS A 362 0.13 8.96 -12.44
N ASN A 363 0.27 8.93 -13.77
CA ASN A 363 1.32 9.56 -14.54
C ASN A 363 0.69 10.23 -15.80
N GLY A 364 1.51 10.75 -16.70
CA GLY A 364 1.07 11.35 -17.97
C GLY A 364 1.36 10.46 -19.18
N ILE A 365 1.38 9.14 -19.03
CA ILE A 365 1.79 8.21 -20.10
C ILE A 365 0.74 8.16 -21.20
N THR A 366 1.15 8.50 -22.43
CA THR A 366 0.25 8.56 -23.60
C THR A 366 0.30 7.29 -24.46
N LYS A 367 1.37 6.50 -24.40
CA LYS A 367 1.59 5.31 -25.22
C LYS A 367 2.34 4.21 -24.47
N ILE A 368 1.99 2.97 -24.77
CA ILE A 368 2.77 1.77 -24.41
C ILE A 368 3.62 1.39 -25.63
N PRO A 369 4.96 1.36 -25.53
CA PRO A 369 5.81 0.98 -26.65
C PRO A 369 5.58 -0.47 -27.09
N ILE A 370 5.59 -0.70 -28.39
CA ILE A 370 5.50 -2.07 -28.96
C ILE A 370 6.69 -2.90 -28.45
N GLY A 371 6.43 -4.14 -28.05
CA GLY A 371 7.44 -5.09 -27.59
C GLY A 371 7.91 -4.90 -26.16
N ILE A 372 7.46 -3.85 -25.45
CA ILE A 372 8.00 -3.48 -24.14
C ILE A 372 7.88 -4.61 -23.09
N PHE A 373 6.82 -5.41 -23.14
CA PHE A 373 6.59 -6.54 -22.25
C PHE A 373 6.83 -7.91 -22.90
N SER A 374 7.35 -7.96 -24.13
CA SER A 374 7.54 -9.23 -24.89
C SER A 374 8.51 -10.22 -24.22
N LYS A 375 9.34 -9.76 -23.29
CA LYS A 375 10.25 -10.59 -22.48
C LYS A 375 9.84 -10.70 -21.02
N ALA A 376 8.72 -10.10 -20.62
CA ALA A 376 8.23 -10.08 -19.25
C ALA A 376 7.38 -11.33 -18.93
N SER A 377 7.95 -12.53 -19.07
CA SER A 377 7.23 -13.80 -18.93
C SER A 377 6.69 -14.09 -17.52
N ASN A 378 7.16 -13.36 -16.50
CA ASN A 378 6.73 -13.49 -15.12
C ASN A 378 5.74 -12.39 -14.69
N LEU A 379 5.42 -11.45 -15.57
CA LEU A 379 4.58 -10.31 -15.25
C LEU A 379 3.12 -10.77 -15.08
N THR A 380 2.64 -10.72 -13.85
CA THR A 380 1.26 -11.09 -13.49
C THR A 380 0.36 -9.89 -13.25
N LYS A 381 0.92 -8.76 -12.80
CA LYS A 381 0.15 -7.56 -12.46
C LYS A 381 0.68 -6.33 -13.19
N LEU A 382 -0.19 -5.69 -13.95
CA LEU A 382 0.10 -4.44 -14.65
C LEU A 382 -0.96 -3.40 -14.32
N ASN A 383 -0.56 -2.33 -13.64
CA ASN A 383 -1.42 -1.20 -13.32
C ASN A 383 -0.96 0.06 -14.06
N LEU A 384 -1.81 0.56 -14.94
CA LEU A 384 -1.64 1.78 -15.73
C LEU A 384 -2.81 2.75 -15.53
N LYS A 385 -3.52 2.61 -14.40
CA LYS A 385 -4.63 3.48 -14.02
C LYS A 385 -4.22 4.96 -13.99
N GLU A 386 -5.15 5.86 -14.29
CA GLU A 386 -4.93 7.31 -14.22
C GLU A 386 -3.72 7.76 -15.06
N ASN A 387 -3.78 7.48 -16.37
CA ASN A 387 -2.83 7.92 -17.37
C ASN A 387 -3.57 8.56 -18.57
N GLU A 388 -2.85 8.82 -19.68
CA GLU A 388 -3.40 9.44 -20.87
C GLU A 388 -3.41 8.49 -22.09
N LEU A 389 -3.51 7.18 -21.84
CA LEU A 389 -3.49 6.16 -22.90
C LEU A 389 -4.73 6.29 -23.79
N SER A 390 -4.52 6.53 -25.09
CA SER A 390 -5.58 6.60 -26.10
C SER A 390 -5.77 5.29 -26.86
N SER A 391 -4.80 4.39 -26.82
CA SER A 391 -4.83 3.08 -27.46
C SER A 391 -3.87 2.09 -26.78
N LEU A 392 -4.13 0.80 -26.98
CA LEU A 392 -3.23 -0.27 -26.57
C LEU A 392 -2.36 -0.71 -27.76
N PRO A 393 -1.15 -1.24 -27.53
CA PRO A 393 -0.28 -1.68 -28.61
C PRO A 393 -0.81 -2.94 -29.28
N LEU A 394 -0.53 -3.10 -30.59
CA LEU A 394 -1.00 -4.23 -31.37
C LEU A 394 -0.41 -5.59 -30.94
N ASP A 395 0.70 -5.58 -30.23
CA ASP A 395 1.37 -6.77 -29.71
C ASP A 395 0.96 -7.14 -28.27
N MET A 396 -0.12 -6.56 -27.75
CA MET A 396 -0.57 -6.88 -26.39
C MET A 396 -0.85 -8.37 -26.18
N GLY A 397 -1.11 -9.12 -27.24
CA GLY A 397 -1.23 -10.58 -27.20
C GLY A 397 0.03 -11.32 -26.73
N THR A 398 1.17 -10.64 -26.60
CA THR A 398 2.38 -11.21 -25.99
C THR A 398 2.35 -11.20 -24.45
N TRP A 399 1.38 -10.53 -23.81
CA TRP A 399 1.28 -10.37 -22.36
C TRP A 399 0.58 -11.58 -21.69
N THR A 400 0.91 -12.77 -22.11
CA THR A 400 0.18 -14.01 -21.79
C THR A 400 0.25 -14.44 -20.31
N SER A 401 1.17 -13.90 -19.54
CA SER A 401 1.32 -14.19 -18.10
C SER A 401 0.46 -13.30 -17.19
N ILE A 402 -0.11 -12.21 -17.72
CA ILE A 402 -0.87 -11.25 -16.91
C ILE A 402 -2.15 -11.88 -16.38
N THR A 403 -2.37 -11.73 -15.08
CA THR A 403 -3.59 -12.13 -14.36
C THR A 403 -4.43 -10.93 -13.93
N GLU A 404 -3.79 -9.77 -13.68
CA GLU A 404 -4.47 -8.54 -13.30
C GLU A 404 -4.01 -7.39 -14.19
N LEU A 405 -4.95 -6.76 -14.89
CA LEU A 405 -4.71 -5.62 -15.77
C LEU A 405 -5.65 -4.47 -15.40
N ASN A 406 -5.07 -3.37 -14.93
CA ASN A 406 -5.83 -2.16 -14.63
C ASN A 406 -5.45 -1.04 -15.60
N LEU A 407 -6.43 -0.60 -16.38
CA LEU A 407 -6.35 0.47 -17.38
C LEU A 407 -7.41 1.56 -17.10
N SER A 408 -7.99 1.58 -15.90
CA SER A 408 -9.04 2.55 -15.58
C SER A 408 -8.54 4.00 -15.66
N THR A 409 -9.46 4.91 -15.87
CA THR A 409 -9.18 6.35 -15.93
C THR A 409 -8.09 6.66 -16.96
N ASN A 410 -8.39 6.34 -18.22
CA ASN A 410 -7.59 6.62 -19.39
C ASN A 410 -8.47 7.19 -20.53
N GLN A 411 -8.00 7.20 -21.76
CA GLN A 411 -8.71 7.74 -22.92
C GLN A 411 -8.94 6.66 -24.00
N LEU A 412 -9.02 5.38 -23.58
CA LEU A 412 -9.16 4.25 -24.50
C LEU A 412 -10.51 4.28 -25.21
N LYS A 413 -10.50 4.18 -26.55
CA LYS A 413 -11.71 4.16 -27.38
C LYS A 413 -12.08 2.76 -27.85
N THR A 414 -11.11 1.88 -27.95
CA THR A 414 -11.26 0.49 -28.42
C THR A 414 -10.28 -0.43 -27.72
N LEU A 415 -10.61 -1.71 -27.66
CA LEU A 415 -9.69 -2.78 -27.30
C LEU A 415 -9.28 -3.52 -28.58
N PRO A 416 -8.00 -3.90 -28.73
CA PRO A 416 -7.56 -4.71 -29.86
C PRO A 416 -8.06 -6.15 -29.74
N ASP A 417 -8.26 -6.81 -30.90
CA ASP A 417 -8.71 -8.21 -30.96
C ASP A 417 -7.73 -9.17 -30.27
N ASP A 418 -6.45 -8.82 -30.23
CA ASP A 418 -5.37 -9.56 -29.54
C ASP A 418 -5.62 -9.74 -28.03
N ILE A 419 -6.66 -9.10 -27.45
CA ILE A 419 -7.10 -9.34 -26.07
C ILE A 419 -7.40 -10.82 -25.82
N GLU A 420 -7.85 -11.56 -26.84
CA GLU A 420 -8.14 -13.01 -26.78
C GLU A 420 -6.97 -13.86 -26.28
N LYS A 421 -5.73 -13.38 -26.46
CA LYS A 421 -4.51 -14.11 -26.09
C LYS A 421 -4.17 -14.00 -24.62
N LEU A 422 -4.82 -13.10 -23.86
CA LEU A 422 -4.62 -12.93 -22.44
C LEU A 422 -5.41 -13.98 -21.64
N ILE A 423 -5.27 -15.25 -21.98
CA ILE A 423 -6.04 -16.38 -21.44
C ILE A 423 -5.87 -16.65 -19.95
N ASN A 424 -4.90 -16.01 -19.30
CA ASN A 424 -4.67 -16.12 -17.87
C ASN A 424 -5.27 -14.95 -17.06
N LEU A 425 -5.91 -13.99 -17.74
CA LEU A 425 -6.46 -12.80 -17.11
C LEU A 425 -7.63 -13.18 -16.19
N GLU A 426 -7.55 -12.75 -14.93
CA GLU A 426 -8.56 -12.95 -13.89
C GLU A 426 -9.29 -11.64 -13.54
N VAL A 427 -8.59 -10.52 -13.61
CA VAL A 427 -9.13 -9.19 -13.30
C VAL A 427 -8.79 -8.22 -14.44
N LEU A 428 -9.83 -7.61 -15.01
CA LEU A 428 -9.71 -6.58 -16.05
C LEU A 428 -10.51 -5.34 -15.63
N VAL A 429 -9.81 -4.23 -15.37
CA VAL A 429 -10.41 -2.95 -14.99
C VAL A 429 -10.22 -1.94 -16.11
N LEU A 430 -11.31 -1.48 -16.68
CA LEU A 430 -11.38 -0.55 -17.82
C LEU A 430 -12.30 0.63 -17.52
N SER A 431 -12.72 0.81 -16.27
CA SER A 431 -13.62 1.90 -15.88
C SER A 431 -13.04 3.27 -16.20
N ASN A 432 -13.93 4.23 -16.40
CA ASN A 432 -13.61 5.62 -16.72
C ASN A 432 -12.66 5.72 -17.96
N ASN A 433 -13.20 5.27 -19.11
CA ASN A 433 -12.58 5.37 -20.41
C ASN A 433 -13.60 5.89 -21.45
N GLN A 434 -13.31 5.77 -22.75
CA GLN A 434 -14.17 6.21 -23.85
C GLN A 434 -14.59 5.04 -24.76
N LEU A 435 -14.68 3.83 -24.19
CA LEU A 435 -15.03 2.61 -24.93
C LEU A 435 -16.47 2.67 -25.41
N ARG A 436 -16.69 2.50 -26.71
CA ARG A 436 -18.05 2.45 -27.30
C ARG A 436 -18.53 1.03 -27.51
N ARG A 437 -17.62 0.09 -27.74
CA ARG A 437 -17.89 -1.34 -27.96
C ARG A 437 -16.75 -2.18 -27.42
N LEU A 438 -17.09 -3.40 -27.05
CA LEU A 438 -16.11 -4.44 -26.77
C LEU A 438 -15.96 -5.36 -27.99
N PRO A 439 -14.74 -5.84 -28.28
CA PRO A 439 -14.55 -6.85 -29.31
C PRO A 439 -15.14 -8.19 -28.84
N PRO A 440 -15.71 -9.03 -29.76
CA PRO A 440 -16.19 -10.37 -29.42
C PRO A 440 -15.13 -11.27 -28.77
N GLN A 441 -13.86 -11.00 -29.05
CA GLN A 441 -12.69 -11.68 -28.48
C GLN A 441 -12.60 -11.59 -26.96
N ILE A 442 -13.34 -10.68 -26.32
CA ILE A 442 -13.46 -10.62 -24.85
C ILE A 442 -13.93 -11.95 -24.27
N GLY A 443 -14.77 -12.70 -24.99
CA GLY A 443 -15.26 -14.01 -24.58
C GLY A 443 -14.21 -15.10 -24.45
N SER A 444 -13.00 -14.90 -24.99
CA SER A 444 -11.87 -15.84 -24.87
C SER A 444 -11.22 -15.82 -23.49
N LEU A 445 -11.52 -14.81 -22.66
CA LEU A 445 -10.94 -14.63 -21.32
C LEU A 445 -11.62 -15.54 -20.28
N MET A 446 -11.61 -16.84 -20.50
CA MET A 446 -12.38 -17.82 -19.72
C MET A 446 -12.05 -17.86 -18.22
N LYS A 447 -10.87 -17.35 -17.80
CA LYS A 447 -10.48 -17.27 -16.38
C LYS A 447 -10.94 -15.97 -15.71
N LEU A 448 -11.53 -15.06 -16.45
CA LEU A 448 -11.91 -13.75 -15.94
C LEU A 448 -12.96 -13.90 -14.83
N ARG A 449 -12.67 -13.27 -13.69
CA ARG A 449 -13.52 -13.22 -12.49
C ARG A 449 -14.14 -11.86 -12.28
N GLU A 450 -13.39 -10.81 -12.60
CA GLU A 450 -13.83 -9.42 -12.43
C GLU A 450 -13.63 -8.66 -13.74
N LEU A 451 -14.72 -8.09 -14.24
CA LEU A 451 -14.73 -7.19 -15.39
C LEU A 451 -15.40 -5.89 -14.98
N ASP A 452 -14.60 -4.83 -14.90
CA ASP A 452 -15.06 -3.48 -14.59
C ASP A 452 -15.01 -2.60 -15.85
N LEU A 453 -16.18 -2.16 -16.29
CA LEU A 453 -16.43 -1.32 -17.46
C LEU A 453 -17.21 -0.06 -17.10
N GLU A 454 -17.32 0.27 -15.80
CA GLU A 454 -18.06 1.45 -15.34
C GLU A 454 -17.56 2.72 -16.01
N GLU A 455 -18.43 3.73 -16.12
CA GLU A 455 -18.07 5.05 -16.68
C GLU A 455 -17.39 4.98 -18.06
N ASN A 456 -18.08 4.37 -19.04
CA ASN A 456 -17.66 4.33 -20.46
C ASN A 456 -18.78 4.86 -21.37
N GLU A 457 -18.64 4.67 -22.70
CA GLU A 457 -19.64 5.05 -23.70
C GLU A 457 -20.28 3.83 -24.39
N LEU A 458 -20.31 2.67 -23.72
CA LEU A 458 -20.78 1.42 -24.32
C LEU A 458 -22.27 1.51 -24.70
N ASP A 459 -22.58 1.30 -25.99
CA ASP A 459 -23.92 1.21 -26.52
C ASP A 459 -24.47 -0.24 -26.50
N SER A 460 -23.59 -1.22 -26.45
CA SER A 460 -23.92 -2.65 -26.48
C SER A 460 -22.81 -3.51 -25.88
N ILE A 461 -23.19 -4.71 -25.46
CA ILE A 461 -22.28 -5.76 -24.98
C ILE A 461 -22.37 -6.95 -25.94
N PRO A 462 -21.24 -7.52 -26.43
CA PRO A 462 -21.25 -8.64 -27.35
C PRO A 462 -21.81 -9.92 -26.67
N SER A 463 -22.43 -10.77 -27.47
CA SER A 463 -23.01 -12.05 -26.99
C SER A 463 -21.96 -12.98 -26.38
N GLU A 464 -20.72 -12.86 -26.79
CA GLU A 464 -19.58 -13.64 -26.33
C GLU A 464 -19.23 -13.39 -24.85
N ILE A 465 -19.79 -12.34 -24.23
CA ILE A 465 -19.70 -12.13 -22.78
C ILE A 465 -20.18 -13.36 -22.02
N GLY A 466 -21.15 -14.11 -22.56
CA GLY A 466 -21.68 -15.34 -21.97
C GLY A 466 -20.69 -16.49 -21.85
N PHE A 467 -19.50 -16.39 -22.46
CA PHE A 467 -18.43 -17.39 -22.28
C PHE A 467 -17.59 -17.16 -21.02
N LEU A 468 -17.77 -16.04 -20.34
CA LEU A 468 -17.05 -15.71 -19.08
C LEU A 468 -17.68 -16.42 -17.87
N ILE A 469 -17.84 -17.73 -17.93
CA ILE A 469 -18.59 -18.54 -16.94
C ILE A 469 -18.02 -18.49 -15.51
N HIS A 470 -16.79 -18.05 -15.33
CA HIS A 470 -16.14 -17.86 -14.04
C HIS A 470 -16.24 -16.42 -13.51
N ALA A 471 -16.87 -15.51 -14.27
CA ALA A 471 -17.05 -14.14 -13.83
C ALA A 471 -17.93 -14.08 -12.59
N THR A 472 -17.43 -13.45 -11.54
CA THR A 472 -18.13 -13.21 -10.27
C THR A 472 -18.62 -11.78 -10.15
N LYS A 473 -17.96 -10.85 -10.85
CA LYS A 473 -18.30 -9.43 -10.87
C LYS A 473 -18.31 -8.91 -12.31
N LEU A 474 -19.42 -8.27 -12.67
CA LEU A 474 -19.58 -7.60 -13.96
C LEU A 474 -20.18 -6.21 -13.69
N TRP A 475 -19.35 -5.19 -13.81
CA TRP A 475 -19.72 -3.81 -13.55
C TRP A 475 -19.72 -3.01 -14.84
N ILE A 476 -20.89 -2.52 -15.23
CA ILE A 476 -21.11 -1.78 -16.49
C ILE A 476 -21.96 -0.52 -16.22
N GLN A 477 -22.01 -0.08 -14.98
CA GLN A 477 -22.74 1.11 -14.56
C GLN A 477 -22.24 2.36 -15.32
N SER A 478 -23.08 3.38 -15.44
CA SER A 478 -22.74 4.65 -16.10
C SER A 478 -22.24 4.48 -17.54
N ASN A 479 -23.08 3.82 -18.36
CA ASN A 479 -22.85 3.61 -19.80
C ASN A 479 -24.10 4.03 -20.62
N LYS A 480 -24.22 3.60 -21.87
CA LYS A 480 -25.32 3.94 -22.80
C LYS A 480 -26.09 2.69 -23.26
N LEU A 481 -26.10 1.62 -22.47
CA LEU A 481 -26.71 0.34 -22.84
C LEU A 481 -28.24 0.45 -22.93
N ALA A 482 -28.82 0.07 -24.04
CA ALA A 482 -30.26 -0.05 -24.22
C ALA A 482 -30.80 -1.44 -23.82
N SER A 483 -29.97 -2.48 -23.85
CA SER A 483 -30.30 -3.85 -23.48
C SER A 483 -29.05 -4.65 -23.10
N LEU A 484 -29.25 -5.78 -22.40
CA LEU A 484 -28.23 -6.79 -22.18
C LEU A 484 -28.42 -7.97 -23.16
N PRO A 485 -27.34 -8.65 -23.59
CA PRO A 485 -27.48 -9.84 -24.42
C PRO A 485 -28.09 -10.99 -23.60
N ARG A 486 -28.88 -11.86 -24.26
CA ARG A 486 -29.50 -13.05 -23.60
C ARG A 486 -28.46 -13.97 -22.98
N THR A 487 -27.27 -14.04 -23.55
CA THR A 487 -26.15 -14.85 -23.08
C THR A 487 -25.63 -14.43 -21.69
N ILE A 488 -26.10 -13.30 -21.13
CA ILE A 488 -25.80 -12.90 -19.75
C ILE A 488 -26.20 -14.00 -18.75
N GLY A 489 -27.29 -14.74 -19.05
CA GLY A 489 -27.77 -15.87 -18.24
C GLY A 489 -26.80 -17.06 -18.16
N ASN A 490 -25.76 -17.09 -19.01
CA ASN A 490 -24.74 -18.16 -18.97
C ASN A 490 -23.68 -17.92 -17.89
N LEU A 491 -23.65 -16.75 -17.24
CA LEU A 491 -22.65 -16.39 -16.23
C LEU A 491 -22.99 -17.03 -14.87
N ALA A 492 -22.96 -18.35 -14.80
CA ALA A 492 -23.41 -19.13 -13.64
C ALA A 492 -22.72 -18.77 -12.31
N SER A 493 -21.52 -18.23 -12.36
CA SER A 493 -20.75 -17.80 -11.17
C SER A 493 -20.99 -16.35 -10.77
N LEU A 494 -21.80 -15.58 -11.52
CA LEU A 494 -21.96 -14.14 -11.31
C LEU A 494 -22.66 -13.85 -9.99
N GLN A 495 -22.01 -13.03 -9.15
CA GLN A 495 -22.50 -12.64 -7.82
C GLN A 495 -22.89 -11.16 -7.75
N ASP A 496 -22.20 -10.29 -8.48
CA ASP A 496 -22.41 -8.84 -8.46
C ASP A 496 -22.53 -8.32 -9.91
N LEU A 497 -23.75 -7.89 -10.26
CA LEU A 497 -24.07 -7.28 -11.56
C LEU A 497 -24.49 -5.83 -11.35
N ARG A 498 -23.71 -4.88 -11.90
CA ARG A 498 -24.02 -3.45 -11.87
C ARG A 498 -24.26 -2.92 -13.26
N VAL A 499 -25.48 -2.53 -13.52
CA VAL A 499 -25.93 -1.96 -14.80
C VAL A 499 -26.77 -0.68 -14.59
N GLY A 500 -26.68 -0.09 -13.41
CA GLY A 500 -27.29 1.20 -13.11
C GLY A 500 -26.77 2.31 -14.03
N GLU A 501 -27.47 3.46 -14.05
CA GLU A 501 -27.07 4.63 -14.85
C GLU A 501 -26.82 4.26 -16.33
N ASN A 502 -27.81 3.61 -16.95
CA ASN A 502 -27.81 3.22 -18.36
C ASN A 502 -29.14 3.64 -19.02
N CYS A 503 -29.38 3.16 -20.24
CA CYS A 503 -30.59 3.42 -21.01
C CYS A 503 -31.44 2.15 -21.17
N LEU A 504 -31.37 1.19 -20.21
CA LEU A 504 -32.05 -0.09 -20.33
C LEU A 504 -33.54 0.09 -20.45
N THR A 505 -34.15 -0.58 -21.43
CA THR A 505 -35.61 -0.64 -21.61
C THR A 505 -36.23 -1.91 -21.02
N SER A 506 -35.44 -2.99 -20.96
CA SER A 506 -35.81 -4.28 -20.40
C SER A 506 -34.57 -5.08 -19.99
N LEU A 507 -34.77 -6.10 -19.17
CA LEU A 507 -33.79 -7.16 -18.91
C LEU A 507 -34.19 -8.41 -19.69
N PRO A 508 -33.23 -9.24 -20.15
CA PRO A 508 -33.53 -10.51 -20.79
C PRO A 508 -34.09 -11.51 -19.76
N GLU A 509 -34.99 -12.40 -20.18
CA GLU A 509 -35.60 -13.44 -19.34
C GLU A 509 -34.53 -14.39 -18.75
N GLU A 510 -33.45 -14.60 -19.49
CA GLU A 510 -32.30 -15.42 -19.10
C GLU A 510 -31.57 -14.92 -17.86
N ILE A 511 -31.88 -13.70 -17.37
CA ILE A 511 -31.38 -13.21 -16.07
C ILE A 511 -31.71 -14.16 -14.92
N GLY A 512 -32.85 -14.87 -15.04
CA GLY A 512 -33.31 -15.86 -14.06
C GLY A 512 -32.41 -17.10 -13.93
N HIS A 513 -31.44 -17.29 -14.83
CA HIS A 513 -30.47 -18.40 -14.75
C HIS A 513 -29.24 -18.06 -13.87
N LEU A 514 -29.18 -16.86 -13.31
CA LEU A 514 -28.07 -16.43 -12.48
C LEU A 514 -28.24 -16.89 -11.03
N ASP A 515 -28.12 -18.18 -10.77
CA ASP A 515 -28.36 -18.80 -9.46
C ASP A 515 -27.43 -18.26 -8.36
N SER A 516 -26.23 -17.78 -8.72
CA SER A 516 -25.25 -17.24 -7.78
C SER A 516 -25.38 -15.73 -7.53
N LEU A 517 -26.30 -15.03 -8.22
CA LEU A 517 -26.42 -13.59 -8.18
C LEU A 517 -26.91 -13.11 -6.81
N LYS A 518 -26.06 -12.32 -6.12
CA LYS A 518 -26.34 -11.75 -4.79
C LYS A 518 -26.72 -10.28 -4.85
N SER A 519 -26.10 -9.54 -5.77
CA SER A 519 -26.30 -8.10 -5.87
C SER A 519 -26.61 -7.71 -7.31
N LEU A 520 -27.72 -6.97 -7.50
CA LEU A 520 -28.16 -6.45 -8.78
C LEU A 520 -28.47 -4.95 -8.65
N TYR A 521 -27.70 -4.13 -9.37
CA TYR A 521 -27.89 -2.67 -9.39
C TYR A 521 -28.45 -2.24 -10.74
N LEU A 522 -29.69 -1.71 -10.73
CA LEU A 522 -30.44 -1.25 -11.90
C LEU A 522 -30.79 0.23 -11.84
N ASN A 523 -30.45 0.90 -10.72
CA ASN A 523 -30.80 2.30 -10.48
C ASN A 523 -30.54 3.21 -11.69
N ASP A 524 -31.30 4.30 -11.81
CA ASP A 524 -31.11 5.33 -12.82
C ASP A 524 -31.21 4.82 -14.29
N ASN A 525 -32.05 3.80 -14.54
CA ASN A 525 -32.44 3.41 -15.89
C ASN A 525 -33.81 4.03 -16.22
N SER A 526 -33.82 5.24 -16.76
CA SER A 526 -35.02 6.05 -16.97
C SER A 526 -36.03 5.48 -17.99
N SER A 527 -35.64 4.47 -18.73
CA SER A 527 -36.48 3.78 -19.72
C SER A 527 -36.87 2.36 -19.29
N LEU A 528 -36.54 1.94 -18.08
CA LEU A 528 -36.86 0.61 -17.57
C LEU A 528 -38.26 0.61 -16.93
N HIS A 529 -39.26 0.16 -17.70
CA HIS A 529 -40.68 0.18 -17.29
C HIS A 529 -41.15 -1.11 -16.67
N ASN A 530 -40.43 -2.23 -16.87
CA ASN A 530 -40.81 -3.54 -16.35
C ASN A 530 -39.56 -4.38 -16.04
N LEU A 531 -39.77 -5.43 -15.23
CA LEU A 531 -38.80 -6.46 -14.92
C LEU A 531 -39.35 -7.84 -15.34
N PRO A 532 -38.50 -8.74 -15.87
CA PRO A 532 -38.95 -10.09 -16.24
C PRO A 532 -39.33 -10.90 -14.99
N PHE A 533 -40.31 -11.76 -15.12
CA PHE A 533 -40.76 -12.64 -14.01
C PHE A 533 -39.64 -13.61 -13.57
N GLU A 534 -38.77 -13.96 -14.49
CA GLU A 534 -37.64 -14.85 -14.30
C GLU A 534 -36.63 -14.31 -13.26
N LEU A 535 -36.60 -13.00 -13.02
CA LEU A 535 -35.81 -12.41 -11.97
C LEU A 535 -36.14 -12.98 -10.58
N ALA A 536 -37.39 -13.43 -10.39
CA ALA A 536 -37.81 -14.10 -9.15
C ALA A 536 -37.18 -15.50 -8.96
N LEU A 537 -36.48 -16.04 -9.95
CA LEU A 537 -35.74 -17.31 -9.87
C LEU A 537 -34.31 -17.14 -9.33
N CYS A 538 -33.79 -15.92 -9.26
CA CYS A 538 -32.48 -15.62 -8.68
C CYS A 538 -32.54 -15.85 -7.15
N SER A 539 -32.42 -17.10 -6.71
CA SER A 539 -32.63 -17.50 -5.32
C SER A 539 -31.59 -16.93 -4.33
N SER A 540 -30.41 -16.60 -4.83
CA SER A 540 -29.32 -16.03 -4.03
C SER A 540 -29.37 -14.49 -3.92
N LEU A 541 -30.36 -13.81 -4.51
CA LEU A 541 -30.41 -12.36 -4.58
C LEU A 541 -30.71 -11.74 -3.21
N GLU A 542 -29.74 -11.01 -2.67
CA GLU A 542 -29.80 -10.35 -1.37
C GLU A 542 -29.98 -8.82 -1.50
N ILE A 543 -29.37 -8.22 -2.52
CA ILE A 543 -29.34 -6.78 -2.74
C ILE A 543 -29.86 -6.48 -4.14
N MET A 544 -30.84 -5.60 -4.23
CA MET A 544 -31.32 -5.06 -5.51
C MET A 544 -31.53 -3.54 -5.38
N SER A 545 -31.00 -2.76 -6.31
CA SER A 545 -31.21 -1.32 -6.40
C SER A 545 -32.03 -1.03 -7.66
N ILE A 546 -33.17 -0.34 -7.50
CA ILE A 546 -34.12 0.02 -8.57
C ILE A 546 -34.51 1.50 -8.50
N GLU A 547 -33.79 2.31 -7.74
CA GLU A 547 -34.05 3.72 -7.56
C GLU A 547 -34.02 4.44 -8.91
N ASN A 548 -34.92 5.39 -9.10
CA ASN A 548 -35.05 6.17 -10.34
C ASN A 548 -35.34 5.34 -11.61
N CYS A 549 -35.85 4.10 -11.47
CA CYS A 549 -36.44 3.34 -12.56
C CYS A 549 -37.94 3.58 -12.55
N PRO A 550 -38.58 3.94 -13.69
CA PRO A 550 -40.02 4.26 -13.69
C PRO A 550 -40.89 3.06 -13.34
N LEU A 551 -40.50 1.83 -13.71
CA LEU A 551 -41.20 0.55 -13.47
C LEU A 551 -42.76 0.67 -13.56
N SER A 552 -43.24 1.47 -14.54
CA SER A 552 -44.63 1.88 -14.67
C SER A 552 -45.62 0.70 -14.93
N GLN A 553 -45.12 -0.47 -15.25
CA GLN A 553 -45.92 -1.70 -15.41
C GLN A 553 -46.04 -2.52 -14.10
N ILE A 554 -45.37 -2.10 -13.03
CA ILE A 554 -45.49 -2.68 -11.69
C ILE A 554 -46.31 -1.69 -10.83
N PRO A 555 -47.29 -2.15 -10.03
CA PRO A 555 -48.08 -1.27 -9.20
C PRO A 555 -47.21 -0.37 -8.30
N PRO A 556 -47.58 0.93 -8.18
CA PRO A 556 -46.76 1.91 -7.41
C PRO A 556 -46.57 1.50 -5.94
N GLU A 557 -47.56 0.85 -5.35
CA GLU A 557 -47.51 0.36 -3.95
C GLU A 557 -46.44 -0.71 -3.77
N ILE A 558 -46.20 -1.53 -4.82
CA ILE A 558 -45.19 -2.58 -4.83
C ILE A 558 -43.78 -1.97 -4.97
N THR A 559 -43.61 -1.04 -5.91
CA THR A 559 -42.33 -0.38 -6.11
C THR A 559 -41.93 0.46 -4.89
N ALA A 560 -42.89 1.18 -4.28
CA ALA A 560 -42.69 1.93 -3.05
C ALA A 560 -42.32 1.06 -1.83
N GLY A 561 -42.69 -0.21 -1.84
CA GLY A 561 -42.37 -1.17 -0.79
C GLY A 561 -40.95 -1.76 -0.90
N GLY A 562 -40.21 -1.37 -1.96
CA GLY A 562 -38.81 -1.73 -2.17
C GLY A 562 -38.58 -3.08 -2.85
N PRO A 563 -37.29 -3.43 -3.06
CA PRO A 563 -36.89 -4.58 -3.89
C PRO A 563 -37.48 -5.91 -3.51
N SER A 564 -37.57 -6.23 -2.21
CA SER A 564 -38.12 -7.50 -1.73
C SER A 564 -39.59 -7.67 -2.12
N LEU A 565 -40.39 -6.59 -2.06
CA LEU A 565 -41.81 -6.65 -2.43
C LEU A 565 -41.96 -6.80 -3.95
N VAL A 566 -41.08 -6.17 -4.74
CA VAL A 566 -41.05 -6.31 -6.20
C VAL A 566 -40.75 -7.77 -6.58
N ILE A 567 -39.75 -8.41 -5.98
CA ILE A 567 -39.43 -9.83 -6.24
C ILE A 567 -40.63 -10.75 -5.88
N GLN A 568 -41.28 -10.52 -4.73
CA GLN A 568 -42.48 -11.27 -4.35
C GLN A 568 -43.61 -11.07 -5.36
N TYR A 569 -43.84 -9.84 -5.82
CA TYR A 569 -44.85 -9.54 -6.85
C TYR A 569 -44.54 -10.30 -8.15
N LEU A 570 -43.30 -10.25 -8.66
CA LEU A 570 -42.90 -10.97 -9.87
C LEU A 570 -43.14 -12.48 -9.72
N LYS A 571 -42.82 -13.06 -8.57
CA LYS A 571 -43.05 -14.46 -8.26
C LYS A 571 -44.55 -14.81 -8.28
N MET A 572 -45.40 -13.96 -7.73
CA MET A 572 -46.86 -14.20 -7.65
C MET A 572 -47.58 -13.98 -8.97
N GLN A 573 -47.15 -13.05 -9.80
CA GLN A 573 -47.80 -12.72 -11.07
C GLN A 573 -47.28 -13.59 -12.23
N GLY A 574 -46.04 -14.10 -12.13
CA GLY A 574 -45.42 -14.93 -13.14
C GLY A 574 -45.86 -16.42 -13.07
N PRO A 575 -45.39 -17.24 -14.01
CA PRO A 575 -45.67 -18.67 -14.09
C PRO A 575 -45.08 -19.49 -12.93
N TYR A 576 -44.30 -18.87 -12.06
CA TYR A 576 -43.47 -19.53 -11.03
C TYR A 576 -44.11 -19.57 -9.64
N ARG A 577 -45.44 -19.40 -9.53
CA ARG A 577 -46.20 -19.37 -8.25
C ARG A 577 -45.99 -20.58 -7.32
N GLY A 578 -45.62 -21.73 -7.85
CA GLY A 578 -45.46 -22.98 -7.08
C GLY A 578 -44.01 -23.41 -6.84
N VAL A 579 -43.01 -22.64 -7.30
CA VAL A 579 -41.58 -22.98 -7.14
C VAL A 579 -41.16 -22.62 -5.72
N VAL A 580 -40.86 -23.61 -4.91
CA VAL A 580 -40.21 -23.46 -3.61
C VAL A 580 -38.70 -23.32 -3.91
N LEU A 581 -38.15 -22.16 -3.66
CA LEU A 581 -36.72 -21.88 -3.82
C LEU A 581 -35.98 -22.20 -2.52
#